data_fb707bb5f1923d887b96071326ad5701
#
_entry.id   fb707bb5f1923d887b96071326ad5701
#
_cell.length_a   1.000
_cell.length_b   1.000
_cell.length_c   1.000
_cell.angle_alpha   90.00
_cell.angle_beta   90.00
_cell.angle_gamma   90.00
#
_symmetry.space_group_name_H-M   'P 1'
#
loop_
_entity.id
_entity.type
_entity.pdbx_description
1 polymer ?
#
loop_
_entity_poly.entity_id
_entity_poly.type
_entity_poly.pdbx_seq_one_letter_code
_entity_poly.pdbx_strand_id
1 'polypeptide(L)'
;SAGRANSRTGDGTLDTQPPHSEPRDSFVYDPFDPVPTCGGRSMVGVPTGVENQAEVEKRQDVLVYTTARLAGPLALAGPITVTLHASSSAVDTDFTAKLVDVEPSGYCANIAEGIVRARYRNSREHAEFLEPDKVTEFTIDLWDVAHTFQVNHCIRLEISSSNFPR
;
A
#
# COMPACT_ATOMS: atom_id res chain seq x y z
N SER A 1 -7.17 3.57 11.93
CA SER A 1 -7.25 2.23 12.58
C SER A 1 -7.17 2.36 14.09
N ALA A 2 -7.46 1.28 14.80
CA ALA A 2 -7.17 1.15 16.23
C ALA A 2 -5.89 0.31 16.50
N GLY A 3 -4.94 0.30 15.56
CA GLY A 3 -3.69 -0.45 15.63
C GLY A 3 -3.79 -1.90 15.12
N ARG A 4 -4.79 -2.20 14.30
CA ARG A 4 -5.05 -3.55 13.77
C ARG A 4 -5.46 -3.52 12.29
N ALA A 5 -4.81 -2.67 11.49
CA ALA A 5 -5.06 -2.62 10.05
C ALA A 5 -4.47 -3.83 9.28
N ASN A 6 -3.88 -4.80 9.99
CA ASN A 6 -3.31 -6.00 9.40
C ASN A 6 -4.39 -6.83 8.70
N SER A 7 -4.13 -7.16 7.43
CA SER A 7 -5.01 -7.88 6.53
C SER A 7 -6.35 -7.18 6.21
N ARG A 8 -7.08 -7.73 5.24
CA ARG A 8 -8.41 -7.24 4.81
C ARG A 8 -9.50 -7.34 5.88
N THR A 9 -9.27 -8.08 6.95
CA THR A 9 -10.20 -8.26 8.08
C THR A 9 -9.84 -7.35 9.27
N GLY A 10 -8.81 -6.53 9.12
CA GLY A 10 -8.40 -5.53 10.09
C GLY A 10 -9.36 -4.34 10.18
N ASP A 11 -9.00 -3.37 11.00
CA ASP A 11 -9.79 -2.17 11.27
C ASP A 11 -9.31 -0.91 10.52
N GLY A 12 -8.47 -1.09 9.50
CA GLY A 12 -7.92 0.02 8.72
C GLY A 12 -9.01 0.76 7.94
N THR A 13 -9.14 2.05 8.20
CA THR A 13 -10.05 2.95 7.48
C THR A 13 -9.29 4.02 6.73
N LEU A 14 -9.82 4.41 5.57
CA LEU A 14 -9.33 5.52 4.76
C LEU A 14 -10.43 6.59 4.70
N ASP A 15 -10.11 7.82 5.09
CA ASP A 15 -11.06 8.92 5.15
C ASP A 15 -10.39 10.21 4.64
N THR A 16 -11.20 11.20 4.28
CA THR A 16 -10.76 12.55 3.90
C THR A 16 -10.45 13.43 5.11
N GLN A 17 -10.85 13.02 6.32
CA GLN A 17 -10.57 13.73 7.56
C GLN A 17 -9.40 13.08 8.29
N PRO A 18 -8.48 13.88 8.86
CA PRO A 18 -7.43 13.33 9.69
C PRO A 18 -8.02 12.65 10.93
N PRO A 19 -7.45 11.54 11.39
CA PRO A 19 -7.92 10.85 12.58
C PRO A 19 -7.67 11.69 13.85
N HIS A 20 -8.52 11.53 14.86
CA HIS A 20 -8.36 12.20 16.16
C HIS A 20 -7.26 11.57 17.02
N SER A 21 -6.97 10.29 16.82
CA SER A 21 -5.87 9.57 17.44
C SER A 21 -5.34 8.53 16.44
N GLU A 22 -4.03 8.30 16.47
CA GLU A 22 -3.36 7.39 15.56
C GLU A 22 -2.57 6.34 16.34
N PRO A 23 -3.22 5.25 16.81
CA PRO A 23 -2.48 4.07 17.24
C PRO A 23 -1.64 3.56 16.06
N ARG A 24 -0.46 3.04 16.38
CA ARG A 24 0.43 2.50 15.35
C ARG A 24 -0.07 1.15 14.88
N ASP A 25 -0.20 0.95 13.58
CA ASP A 25 -0.26 -0.36 12.98
C ASP A 25 1.15 -0.91 12.83
N SER A 26 1.34 -2.19 13.05
CA SER A 26 2.65 -2.82 12.96
C SER A 26 2.56 -4.21 12.33
N PHE A 27 3.61 -4.60 11.62
CA PHE A 27 3.75 -5.93 11.06
C PHE A 27 5.21 -6.38 11.10
N VAL A 28 5.44 -7.67 10.96
CA VAL A 28 6.77 -8.24 10.84
C VAL A 28 7.01 -8.60 9.38
N TYR A 29 8.05 -8.05 8.80
CA TYR A 29 8.52 -8.45 7.47
C TYR A 29 9.49 -9.64 7.61
N ASP A 30 9.16 -10.75 6.94
CA ASP A 30 10.02 -11.92 6.82
C ASP A 30 10.60 -11.98 5.40
N PRO A 31 11.91 -11.81 5.21
CA PRO A 31 12.52 -11.89 3.89
C PRO A 31 12.47 -13.30 3.26
N PHE A 32 12.19 -14.35 4.05
CA PHE A 32 12.01 -15.72 3.55
C PHE A 32 10.57 -16.04 3.15
N ASP A 33 9.61 -15.19 3.53
CA ASP A 33 8.20 -15.25 3.11
C ASP A 33 7.71 -13.85 2.68
N PRO A 34 8.29 -13.27 1.61
CA PRO A 34 7.91 -11.93 1.16
C PRO A 34 6.49 -11.90 0.61
N VAL A 35 5.84 -10.74 0.71
CA VAL A 35 4.55 -10.51 0.05
C VAL A 35 4.71 -10.73 -1.45
N PRO A 36 3.91 -11.64 -2.05
CA PRO A 36 4.05 -11.94 -3.47
C PRO A 36 3.54 -10.80 -4.34
N THR A 37 4.20 -10.59 -5.47
CA THR A 37 3.68 -9.73 -6.55
C THR A 37 2.45 -10.42 -7.18
N CYS A 38 1.36 -9.67 -7.29
CA CYS A 38 0.14 -10.08 -7.95
C CYS A 38 -0.28 -8.97 -8.91
N GLY A 39 -0.10 -9.18 -10.20
CA GLY A 39 -0.34 -8.15 -11.21
C GLY A 39 0.66 -6.98 -11.17
N GLY A 40 0.19 -5.80 -11.57
CA GLY A 40 0.99 -4.59 -11.59
C GLY A 40 2.01 -4.53 -12.71
N ARG A 41 3.14 -3.86 -12.47
CA ARG A 41 4.20 -3.63 -13.47
C ARG A 41 5.31 -4.67 -13.41
N SER A 42 4.98 -5.92 -13.30
CA SER A 42 5.97 -6.99 -13.31
C SER A 42 6.51 -7.24 -14.71
N MET A 43 7.80 -7.56 -14.83
CA MET A 43 8.44 -7.78 -16.11
C MET A 43 8.64 -9.25 -16.47
N VAL A 44 8.72 -10.17 -15.50
CA VAL A 44 9.08 -11.56 -15.77
C VAL A 44 8.35 -12.53 -14.83
N GLY A 45 7.67 -13.52 -15.43
CA GLY A 45 7.23 -14.73 -14.73
C GLY A 45 6.00 -14.62 -13.83
N VAL A 46 5.39 -13.45 -13.72
CA VAL A 46 4.14 -13.22 -12.99
C VAL A 46 3.14 -12.49 -13.89
N PRO A 47 1.82 -12.67 -13.68
CA PRO A 47 0.82 -11.90 -14.39
C PRO A 47 1.05 -10.40 -14.24
N THR A 48 0.82 -9.64 -15.31
CA THR A 48 0.96 -8.18 -15.34
C THR A 48 -0.40 -7.53 -15.51
N GLY A 49 -0.50 -6.24 -15.11
CA GLY A 49 -1.74 -5.48 -15.23
C GLY A 49 -2.63 -5.63 -14.00
N VAL A 50 -3.92 -5.46 -14.21
CA VAL A 50 -4.92 -5.50 -13.13
C VAL A 50 -5.21 -6.94 -12.72
N GLU A 51 -4.89 -7.26 -11.46
CA GLU A 51 -5.11 -8.58 -10.88
C GLU A 51 -5.78 -8.47 -9.51
N ASN A 52 -6.41 -9.55 -9.06
CA ASN A 52 -7.15 -9.58 -7.82
C ASN A 52 -6.23 -9.72 -6.60
N GLN A 53 -6.18 -8.70 -5.77
CA GLN A 53 -5.34 -8.66 -4.56
C GLN A 53 -5.94 -9.42 -3.35
N ALA A 54 -7.17 -9.94 -3.45
CA ALA A 54 -7.91 -10.51 -2.33
C ALA A 54 -7.15 -11.59 -1.53
N GLU A 55 -6.27 -12.36 -2.17
CA GLU A 55 -5.43 -13.37 -1.48
C GLU A 55 -4.22 -12.72 -0.79
N VAL A 56 -3.58 -11.75 -1.42
CA VAL A 56 -2.47 -10.98 -0.84
C VAL A 56 -2.93 -10.24 0.42
N GLU A 57 -4.12 -9.66 0.39
CA GLU A 57 -4.73 -8.91 1.49
C GLU A 57 -5.09 -9.78 2.72
N LYS A 58 -4.97 -11.11 2.67
CA LYS A 58 -5.16 -11.99 3.83
C LYS A 58 -3.93 -12.03 4.74
N ARG A 59 -2.78 -11.59 4.25
CA ARG A 59 -1.52 -11.63 4.97
C ARG A 59 -1.51 -10.65 6.14
N GLN A 60 -0.84 -11.02 7.23
CA GLN A 60 -0.69 -10.18 8.42
C GLN A 60 0.40 -9.11 8.27
N ASP A 61 1.25 -9.22 7.25
CA ASP A 61 2.29 -8.26 6.88
C ASP A 61 1.84 -7.30 5.76
N VAL A 62 0.54 -7.27 5.46
CA VAL A 62 -0.11 -6.29 4.59
C VAL A 62 -1.10 -5.47 5.42
N LEU A 63 -0.83 -4.18 5.59
CA LEU A 63 -1.77 -3.24 6.20
C LEU A 63 -2.79 -2.81 5.15
N VAL A 64 -4.07 -2.82 5.50
CA VAL A 64 -5.18 -2.57 4.57
C VAL A 64 -6.07 -1.47 5.11
N TYR A 65 -6.17 -0.37 4.37
CA TYR A 65 -7.02 0.78 4.70
C TYR A 65 -8.09 0.96 3.63
N THR A 66 -9.35 1.03 4.02
CA THR A 66 -10.47 1.02 3.07
C THR A 66 -11.46 2.14 3.38
N THR A 67 -11.93 2.85 2.34
CA THR A 67 -13.01 3.85 2.48
C THR A 67 -14.35 3.18 2.73
N ALA A 68 -15.32 3.97 3.17
CA ALA A 68 -16.72 3.61 2.99
C ALA A 68 -17.04 3.42 1.49
N ARG A 69 -18.17 2.76 1.20
CA ARG A 69 -18.65 2.62 -0.18
C ARG A 69 -18.95 3.98 -0.79
N LEU A 70 -18.46 4.18 -2.01
CA LEU A 70 -18.67 5.43 -2.75
C LEU A 70 -20.17 5.61 -3.07
N ALA A 71 -20.69 6.78 -2.77
CA ALA A 71 -22.07 7.16 -3.09
C ALA A 71 -22.27 7.50 -4.58
N GLY A 72 -21.20 7.76 -5.31
CA GLY A 72 -21.16 8.06 -6.74
C GLY A 72 -19.82 7.70 -7.34
N PRO A 73 -19.69 7.71 -8.68
CA PRO A 73 -18.43 7.44 -9.34
C PRO A 73 -17.39 8.53 -9.01
N LEU A 74 -16.14 8.11 -8.84
CA LEU A 74 -15.00 9.00 -8.63
C LEU A 74 -13.93 8.76 -9.68
N ALA A 75 -13.70 9.75 -10.55
CA ALA A 75 -12.65 9.69 -11.56
C ALA A 75 -11.35 10.28 -11.02
N LEU A 76 -10.24 9.57 -11.21
CA LEU A 76 -8.89 10.03 -10.96
C LEU A 76 -8.13 10.13 -12.27
N ALA A 77 -7.36 11.21 -12.45
CA ALA A 77 -6.47 11.38 -13.59
C ALA A 77 -5.23 12.17 -13.15
N GLY A 78 -4.04 11.59 -13.34
CA GLY A 78 -2.77 12.22 -13.01
C GLY A 78 -1.94 11.43 -12.01
N PRO A 79 -0.85 12.03 -11.48
CA PRO A 79 0.05 11.39 -10.54
C PRO A 79 -0.61 11.16 -9.19
N ILE A 80 -0.32 10.00 -8.59
CA ILE A 80 -0.77 9.65 -7.25
C ILE A 80 0.44 9.36 -6.39
N THR A 81 0.47 9.94 -5.21
CA THR A 81 1.51 9.71 -4.21
C THR A 81 0.91 9.30 -2.87
N VAL A 82 1.66 8.48 -2.13
CA VAL A 82 1.35 8.15 -0.74
C VAL A 82 2.42 8.75 0.15
N THR A 83 2.03 9.57 1.10
CA THR A 83 2.89 10.02 2.20
C THR A 83 2.70 9.07 3.37
N LEU A 84 3.75 8.31 3.69
CA LEU A 84 3.74 7.32 4.75
C LEU A 84 4.68 7.76 5.88
N HIS A 85 4.17 7.81 7.11
CA HIS A 85 4.97 7.98 8.31
C HIS A 85 5.19 6.62 8.96
N ALA A 86 6.40 6.10 8.89
CA ALA A 86 6.73 4.77 9.38
C ALA A 86 8.08 4.73 10.10
N SER A 87 8.28 3.71 10.90
CA SER A 87 9.56 3.36 11.49
C SER A 87 9.88 1.88 11.24
N SER A 88 11.14 1.51 11.34
CA SER A 88 11.60 0.13 11.25
C SER A 88 12.59 -0.14 12.36
N SER A 89 12.63 -1.36 12.88
CA SER A 89 13.69 -1.83 13.77
C SER A 89 15.02 -2.05 13.05
N ALA A 90 15.00 -2.09 11.71
CA ALA A 90 16.18 -2.23 10.86
C ALA A 90 16.66 -0.86 10.34
N VAL A 91 17.93 -0.79 9.98
CA VAL A 91 18.54 0.43 9.39
C VAL A 91 18.13 0.66 7.94
N ASP A 92 17.55 -0.34 7.28
CA ASP A 92 17.04 -0.26 5.90
C ASP A 92 15.93 -1.28 5.67
N THR A 93 14.94 -0.90 4.87
CA THR A 93 13.82 -1.74 4.43
C THR A 93 13.22 -1.16 3.16
N ASP A 94 12.25 -1.85 2.60
CA ASP A 94 11.38 -1.28 1.57
C ASP A 94 10.01 -0.95 2.17
N PHE A 95 9.33 0.05 1.60
CA PHE A 95 7.90 0.24 1.77
C PHE A 95 7.22 0.25 0.41
N THR A 96 6.15 -0.52 0.31
CA THR A 96 5.31 -0.60 -0.88
C THR A 96 3.94 -0.03 -0.58
N ALA A 97 3.33 0.55 -1.59
CA ALA A 97 1.93 0.98 -1.54
C ALA A 97 1.21 0.55 -2.80
N LYS A 98 -0.04 0.08 -2.65
CA LYS A 98 -0.92 -0.25 -3.78
C LYS A 98 -2.25 0.48 -3.62
N LEU A 99 -2.72 1.07 -4.71
CA LEU A 99 -4.09 1.59 -4.83
C LEU A 99 -4.96 0.49 -5.43
N VAL A 100 -6.04 0.16 -4.75
CA VAL A 100 -6.91 -0.95 -5.11
C VAL A 100 -8.36 -0.46 -5.22
N ASP A 101 -9.05 -0.88 -6.28
CA ASP A 101 -10.48 -0.71 -6.45
C ASP A 101 -11.20 -1.98 -5.96
N VAL A 102 -11.98 -1.83 -4.90
CA VAL A 102 -12.73 -2.94 -4.30
C VAL A 102 -14.16 -2.93 -4.78
N GLU A 103 -14.50 -3.93 -5.60
CA GLU A 103 -15.84 -4.11 -6.14
C GLU A 103 -16.82 -4.66 -5.08
N PRO A 104 -18.13 -4.45 -5.27
CA PRO A 104 -19.15 -5.12 -4.46
C PRO A 104 -19.10 -6.66 -4.51
N SER A 105 -18.55 -7.22 -5.57
CA SER A 105 -18.31 -8.66 -5.77
C SER A 105 -17.25 -9.21 -4.81
N GLY A 106 -16.40 -8.33 -4.23
CA GLY A 106 -15.22 -8.69 -3.47
C GLY A 106 -13.95 -8.84 -4.32
N TYR A 107 -14.01 -8.56 -5.62
CA TYR A 107 -12.82 -8.43 -6.45
C TYR A 107 -12.04 -7.18 -6.05
N CYS A 108 -10.74 -7.31 -5.85
CA CYS A 108 -9.84 -6.25 -5.37
C CYS A 108 -8.82 -5.95 -6.48
N ALA A 109 -9.19 -5.04 -7.40
CA ALA A 109 -8.38 -4.70 -8.56
C ALA A 109 -7.22 -3.78 -8.20
N ASN A 110 -5.95 -4.19 -8.39
CA ASN A 110 -4.82 -3.28 -8.22
C ASN A 110 -4.77 -2.28 -9.39
N ILE A 111 -4.89 -0.99 -9.08
CA ILE A 111 -4.91 0.08 -10.08
C ILE A 111 -3.53 0.68 -10.28
N ALA A 112 -2.80 0.89 -9.19
CA ALA A 112 -1.46 1.45 -9.19
C ALA A 112 -0.65 0.91 -8.02
N GLU A 113 0.67 0.94 -8.18
CA GLU A 113 1.59 0.49 -7.13
C GLU A 113 2.91 1.25 -7.19
N GLY A 114 3.53 1.40 -6.03
CA GLY A 114 4.83 2.02 -5.86
C GLY A 114 5.66 1.34 -4.79
N ILE A 115 6.96 1.62 -4.83
CA ILE A 115 7.93 1.14 -3.85
C ILE A 115 8.99 2.19 -3.61
N VAL A 116 9.42 2.34 -2.36
CA VAL A 116 10.56 3.13 -1.96
C VAL A 116 11.48 2.30 -1.10
N ARG A 117 12.79 2.31 -1.43
CA ARG A 117 13.81 1.80 -0.51
C ARG A 117 14.16 2.88 0.50
N ALA A 118 14.06 2.57 1.78
CA ALA A 118 14.19 3.53 2.87
C ALA A 118 15.49 4.34 2.81
N ARG A 119 16.63 3.71 2.53
CA ARG A 119 17.91 4.40 2.41
C ARG A 119 18.01 5.35 1.21
N TYR A 120 17.10 5.25 0.22
CA TYR A 120 17.06 6.10 -0.97
C TYR A 120 15.84 7.03 -1.00
N ARG A 121 15.16 7.23 0.14
CA ARG A 121 13.97 8.08 0.25
C ARG A 121 14.19 9.54 -0.16
N ASN A 122 15.39 10.07 0.11
CA ASN A 122 15.75 11.46 -0.15
C ASN A 122 16.57 11.65 -1.42
N SER A 123 17.28 10.60 -1.87
CA SER A 123 18.16 10.66 -3.04
C SER A 123 18.34 9.28 -3.65
N ARG A 124 18.28 9.16 -4.98
CA ARG A 124 18.57 7.91 -5.68
C ARG A 124 20.07 7.60 -5.78
N GLU A 125 20.92 8.58 -5.51
CA GLU A 125 22.39 8.49 -5.64
C GLU A 125 23.11 8.32 -4.29
N HIS A 126 22.52 8.87 -3.23
CA HIS A 126 23.13 8.90 -1.90
C HIS A 126 22.27 8.14 -0.91
N ALA A 127 22.83 7.05 -0.34
CA ALA A 127 22.16 6.26 0.66
C ALA A 127 22.21 6.97 2.03
N GLU A 128 21.03 7.03 2.67
CA GLU A 128 20.86 7.54 4.03
C GLU A 128 20.08 6.52 4.85
N PHE A 129 20.78 5.79 5.72
CA PHE A 129 20.16 4.74 6.53
C PHE A 129 19.18 5.30 7.56
N LEU A 130 18.23 4.48 7.97
CA LEU A 130 17.28 4.82 9.02
C LEU A 130 17.97 4.77 10.41
N GLU A 131 17.45 5.59 11.31
CA GLU A 131 17.62 5.38 12.75
C GLU A 131 16.54 4.39 13.19
N PRO A 132 16.90 3.22 13.76
CA PRO A 132 15.91 2.24 14.21
C PRO A 132 14.85 2.87 15.12
N ASP A 133 13.60 2.46 14.91
CA ASP A 133 12.41 2.87 15.66
C ASP A 133 12.03 4.37 15.56
N LYS A 134 12.82 5.18 14.86
CA LYS A 134 12.48 6.57 14.59
C LYS A 134 11.48 6.69 13.44
N VAL A 135 10.38 7.39 13.70
CA VAL A 135 9.40 7.68 12.66
C VAL A 135 10.00 8.61 11.61
N THR A 136 9.88 8.20 10.37
CA THR A 136 10.39 8.91 9.19
C THR A 136 9.27 9.02 8.16
N GLU A 137 9.23 10.12 7.44
CA GLU A 137 8.31 10.31 6.31
C GLU A 137 8.89 9.69 5.03
N PHE A 138 8.04 8.99 4.30
CA PHE A 138 8.34 8.41 3.00
C PHE A 138 7.31 8.89 1.97
N THR A 139 7.78 9.30 0.80
CA THR A 139 6.94 9.55 -0.36
C THR A 139 7.03 8.37 -1.32
N ILE A 140 5.91 7.69 -1.54
CA ILE A 140 5.80 6.56 -2.45
C ILE A 140 5.02 7.01 -3.68
N ASP A 141 5.70 7.05 -4.82
CA ASP A 141 5.10 7.42 -6.11
C ASP A 141 4.38 6.20 -6.72
N LEU A 142 3.06 6.30 -6.90
CA LEU A 142 2.24 5.29 -7.57
C LEU A 142 2.10 5.56 -9.08
N TRP A 143 2.76 6.61 -9.59
CA TRP A 143 2.77 7.07 -10.99
C TRP A 143 1.43 7.67 -11.42
N ASP A 144 1.32 7.92 -12.73
CA ASP A 144 0.10 8.46 -13.32
C ASP A 144 -0.97 7.38 -13.47
N VAL A 145 -2.19 7.74 -13.10
CA VAL A 145 -3.37 6.88 -13.17
C VAL A 145 -4.47 7.60 -13.95
N ALA A 146 -5.22 6.84 -14.73
CA ALA A 146 -6.51 7.25 -15.28
C ALA A 146 -7.50 6.13 -14.97
N HIS A 147 -8.33 6.31 -13.94
CA HIS A 147 -9.27 5.29 -13.45
C HIS A 147 -10.54 5.93 -12.88
N THR A 148 -11.66 5.24 -13.01
CA THR A 148 -12.93 5.66 -12.42
C THR A 148 -13.45 4.56 -11.50
N PHE A 149 -13.39 4.82 -10.19
CA PHE A 149 -14.09 3.99 -9.20
C PHE A 149 -15.59 4.15 -9.39
N GLN A 150 -16.31 3.05 -9.44
CA GLN A 150 -17.76 3.06 -9.66
C GLN A 150 -18.53 3.28 -8.36
N VAL A 151 -19.82 3.58 -8.48
CA VAL A 151 -20.72 3.64 -7.33
C VAL A 151 -20.74 2.30 -6.58
N ASN A 152 -20.78 2.33 -5.26
CA ASN A 152 -20.70 1.18 -4.35
C ASN A 152 -19.33 0.46 -4.31
N HIS A 153 -18.32 0.91 -5.07
CA HIS A 153 -16.94 0.47 -4.88
C HIS A 153 -16.31 1.13 -3.65
N CYS A 154 -15.20 0.60 -3.18
CA CYS A 154 -14.37 1.25 -2.16
C CYS A 154 -12.98 1.52 -2.73
N ILE A 155 -12.37 2.62 -2.30
CA ILE A 155 -10.95 2.87 -2.51
C ILE A 155 -10.21 2.18 -1.37
N ARG A 156 -9.14 1.46 -1.72
CA ARG A 156 -8.30 0.77 -0.74
C ARG A 156 -6.83 1.10 -0.97
N LEU A 157 -6.11 1.24 0.13
CA LEU A 157 -4.66 1.38 0.17
C LEU A 157 -4.08 0.18 0.91
N GLU A 158 -3.13 -0.51 0.27
CA GLU A 158 -2.31 -1.55 0.89
C GLU A 158 -0.92 -1.01 1.16
N ILE A 159 -0.35 -1.31 2.33
CA ILE A 159 1.03 -0.99 2.70
C ILE A 159 1.73 -2.28 3.14
N SER A 160 2.93 -2.51 2.64
CA SER A 160 3.79 -3.64 3.06
C SER A 160 5.27 -3.29 2.90
N SER A 161 6.17 -4.23 3.23
CA SER A 161 7.62 -4.05 3.07
C SER A 161 8.21 -4.91 1.96
N SER A 162 7.39 -5.52 1.13
CA SER A 162 7.84 -6.33 -0.01
C SER A 162 6.76 -6.47 -1.07
N ASN A 163 7.19 -6.78 -2.30
CA ASN A 163 6.34 -7.10 -3.45
C ASN A 163 7.20 -7.94 -4.39
N PHE A 164 7.37 -9.23 -4.10
CA PHE A 164 8.37 -10.08 -4.74
C PHE A 164 7.76 -11.09 -5.73
N PRO A 165 8.37 -11.37 -6.87
CA PRO A 165 9.53 -10.69 -7.47
C PRO A 165 9.13 -9.40 -8.21
N ARG A 166 9.84 -8.30 -7.91
CA ARG A 166 9.63 -7.01 -8.60
C ARG A 166 10.95 -6.30 -8.85
#